data_b9556fbe179ce85ed57322b29f607e18
#
_entry.id   b9556fbe179ce85ed57322b29f607e18
#
_cell.length_a   1.000
_cell.length_b   1.000
_cell.length_c   1.000
_cell.angle_alpha   90.00
_cell.angle_beta   90.00
_cell.angle_gamma   90.00
#
_symmetry.space_group_name_H-M   'P 1'
#
loop_
_entity.id
_entity.type
_entity.pdbx_description
1 polymer ?
#
loop_
_entity_poly.entity_id
_entity_poly.type
_entity_poly.pdbx_seq_one_letter_code
_entity_poly.pdbx_strand_id
1 'polypeptide(L)'
;NGISQIPVIDEGVPVGCISESAIINAMEEGRINKTKDHLVSDFMEDGFPTVPPSTDIETIVHMLHNNHAVLVLEKGKVSGVITKHDLMSMIV
;
A
#
# COMPACT_ATOMS: atom_id res chain seq x y z
N ASN A 1 -1.52 4.34 -16.91
CA ASN A 1 -0.80 4.61 -16.20
C ASN A 1 -1.04 4.41 -14.85
N GLY A 2 -0.44 3.65 -14.21
CA GLY A 2 -0.68 3.22 -12.95
C GLY A 2 -0.37 4.22 -11.90
N ILE A 3 -1.17 4.21 -10.87
CA ILE A 3 -0.86 4.98 -9.71
C ILE A 3 -0.04 4.09 -8.85
N SER A 4 1.17 4.51 -8.55
CA SER A 4 2.03 3.75 -7.65
C SER A 4 1.64 4.07 -6.21
N GLN A 5 1.40 3.03 -5.44
CA GLN A 5 1.15 3.17 -4.00
C GLN A 5 2.13 2.28 -3.27
N ILE A 6 2.76 2.82 -2.25
CA ILE A 6 3.79 2.12 -1.50
C ILE A 6 3.32 1.93 -0.06
N PRO A 7 3.30 0.72 0.46
CA PRO A 7 2.93 0.53 1.85
C PRO A 7 4.01 1.06 2.76
N VAL A 8 3.60 1.67 3.87
CA VAL A 8 4.51 2.17 4.89
C VAL A 8 4.43 1.23 6.08
N ILE A 9 5.55 0.70 6.48
CA ILE A 9 5.62 -0.31 7.53
C ILE A 9 6.57 0.16 8.62
N ASP A 10 6.12 0.09 9.87
CA ASP A 10 6.92 0.49 11.02
C ASP A 10 7.13 -0.74 11.89
N GLU A 11 8.37 -1.23 11.98
CA GLU A 11 8.72 -2.41 12.75
C GLU A 11 7.83 -3.60 12.42
N GLY A 12 7.59 -3.79 11.13
CA GLY A 12 6.78 -4.91 10.64
C GLY A 12 5.29 -4.67 10.64
N VAL A 13 4.82 -3.57 11.22
CA VAL A 13 3.39 -3.26 11.33
C VAL A 13 3.00 -2.27 10.24
N PRO A 14 1.96 -2.55 9.44
CA PRO A 14 1.54 -1.60 8.41
C PRO A 14 0.84 -0.41 9.07
N VAL A 15 1.26 0.79 8.72
CA VAL A 15 0.72 2.01 9.31
C VAL A 15 0.02 2.91 8.29
N GLY A 16 0.19 2.65 7.00
CA GLY A 16 -0.46 3.45 5.97
C GLY A 16 0.16 3.20 4.62
N CYS A 17 -0.10 4.09 3.68
CA CYS A 17 0.55 4.02 2.38
C CYS A 17 0.84 5.42 1.86
N ILE A 18 1.73 5.50 0.88
CA ILE A 18 2.02 6.75 0.18
C ILE A 18 1.75 6.52 -1.30
N SER A 19 1.05 7.45 -1.93
CA SER A 19 0.82 7.38 -3.36
C SER A 19 1.65 8.42 -4.07
N GLU A 20 2.06 8.09 -5.30
CA GLU A 20 2.79 9.01 -6.15
C GLU A 20 1.96 10.27 -6.40
N SER A 21 0.67 10.10 -6.63
CA SER A 21 -0.19 11.25 -6.92
C SER A 21 -0.28 12.20 -5.73
N ALA A 22 -0.29 11.68 -4.50
CA ALA A 22 -0.34 12.54 -3.33
C ALA A 22 0.93 13.39 -3.21
N ILE A 23 2.07 12.81 -3.52
CA ILE A 23 3.34 13.53 -3.49
C ILE A 23 3.36 14.61 -4.58
N ILE A 24 2.94 14.26 -5.79
CA ILE A 24 2.91 15.21 -6.90
C ILE A 24 1.99 16.37 -6.59
N ASN A 25 0.80 16.09 -6.05
CA ASN A 25 -0.14 17.14 -5.68
C ASN A 25 0.43 18.05 -4.60
N ALA A 26 1.13 17.47 -3.63
CA ALA A 26 1.75 18.25 -2.57
C ALA A 26 2.83 19.19 -3.13
N MET A 27 3.57 18.72 -4.12
CA MET A 27 4.59 19.55 -4.77
C MET A 27 3.95 20.69 -5.53
N GLU A 28 2.87 20.41 -6.27
CA GLU A 28 2.17 21.42 -7.05
C GLU A 28 1.51 22.47 -6.18
N GLU A 29 1.06 22.08 -5.00
CA GLU A 29 0.42 22.99 -4.06
C GLU A 29 1.42 23.75 -3.20
N GLY A 30 2.69 23.50 -3.38
CA GLY A 30 3.73 24.17 -2.62
C GLY A 30 3.88 23.66 -1.19
N ARG A 31 3.28 22.51 -0.86
CA ARG A 31 3.39 21.95 0.49
C ARG A 31 4.71 21.25 0.72
N ILE A 32 5.41 20.87 -0.36
CA ILE A 32 6.75 20.30 -0.27
C ILE A 32 7.76 21.38 -0.61
N ASN A 33 8.64 21.65 0.34
CA ASN A 33 9.62 22.72 0.22
C ASN A 33 11.01 22.13 0.34
N LYS A 34 11.89 22.46 -0.58
CA LYS A 34 13.25 21.92 -0.60
C LYS A 34 14.08 22.34 0.59
N THR A 35 13.67 23.38 1.30
CA THR A 35 14.43 23.89 2.44
C THR A 35 14.01 23.26 3.76
N LYS A 36 12.99 22.37 3.74
CA LYS A 36 12.50 21.73 4.96
C LYS A 36 12.58 20.22 4.79
N ASP A 37 12.81 19.54 5.90
CA ASP A 37 12.73 18.09 5.91
C ASP A 37 11.28 17.68 5.98
N HIS A 38 10.91 16.69 5.18
CA HIS A 38 9.56 16.16 5.16
C HIS A 38 9.62 14.68 5.56
N LEU A 39 8.68 14.28 6.38
CA LEU A 39 8.60 12.89 6.82
C LEU A 39 7.56 12.14 6.02
N VAL A 40 7.75 10.84 5.89
CA VAL A 40 6.78 9.98 5.21
C VAL A 40 5.40 10.14 5.84
N SER A 41 5.35 10.24 7.17
CA SER A 41 4.08 10.39 7.89
C SER A 41 3.29 11.64 7.53
N ASP A 42 3.96 12.65 6.96
CA ASP A 42 3.27 13.88 6.57
C ASP A 42 2.36 13.67 5.36
N PHE A 43 2.59 12.61 4.59
CA PHE A 43 1.87 12.36 3.35
C PHE A 43 1.20 11.00 3.30
N MET A 44 1.19 10.27 4.41
CA MET A 44 0.56 8.96 4.46
C MET A 44 -0.94 9.04 4.37
N GLU A 45 -1.51 8.04 3.73
CA GLU A 45 -2.95 7.86 3.65
C GLU A 45 -3.29 6.51 4.28
N ASP A 46 -4.57 6.18 4.38
CA ASP A 46 -5.01 4.90 4.90
C ASP A 46 -4.36 3.80 4.08
N GLY A 47 -3.93 2.75 4.75
CA GLY A 47 -3.18 1.71 4.11
C GLY A 47 -4.03 0.71 3.37
N PHE A 48 -3.37 -0.31 2.86
CA PHE A 48 -4.03 -1.39 2.15
C PHE A 48 -4.76 -2.30 3.13
N PRO A 49 -5.77 -3.04 2.67
CA PRO A 49 -6.42 -4.03 3.53
C PRO A 49 -5.44 -5.12 3.94
N THR A 50 -5.66 -5.69 5.10
CA THR A 50 -4.79 -6.73 5.65
C THR A 50 -5.58 -7.99 5.93
N VAL A 51 -4.95 -9.14 5.76
CA VAL A 51 -5.57 -10.44 5.97
C VAL A 51 -4.59 -11.40 6.61
N PRO A 52 -5.07 -12.41 7.34
CA PRO A 52 -4.19 -13.48 7.81
C PRO A 52 -3.86 -14.46 6.67
N PRO A 53 -2.80 -15.25 6.81
CA PRO A 53 -2.42 -16.22 5.75
C PRO A 53 -3.49 -17.28 5.49
N SER A 54 -4.41 -17.48 6.40
CA SER A 54 -5.49 -18.46 6.25
C SER A 54 -6.65 -17.97 5.38
N THR A 55 -6.56 -16.78 4.84
CA THR A 55 -7.63 -16.19 4.03
C THR A 55 -7.74 -16.93 2.69
N ASP A 56 -8.98 -17.17 2.23
CA ASP A 56 -9.21 -17.81 0.95
C ASP A 56 -8.72 -16.94 -0.19
N ILE A 57 -8.25 -17.57 -1.26
CA ILE A 57 -7.85 -16.85 -2.47
C ILE A 57 -9.04 -16.10 -3.06
N GLU A 58 -10.24 -16.67 -3.00
CA GLU A 58 -11.42 -16.02 -3.54
C GLU A 58 -11.68 -14.66 -2.87
N THR A 59 -11.50 -14.60 -1.56
CA THR A 59 -11.63 -13.35 -0.81
C THR A 59 -10.58 -12.34 -1.27
N ILE A 60 -9.35 -12.79 -1.49
CA ILE A 60 -8.28 -11.92 -1.95
C ILE A 60 -8.62 -11.34 -3.33
N VAL A 61 -9.16 -12.15 -4.23
CA VAL A 61 -9.54 -11.69 -5.57
C VAL A 61 -10.58 -10.56 -5.46
N HIS A 62 -11.58 -10.74 -4.59
CA HIS A 62 -12.58 -9.68 -4.39
C HIS A 62 -11.96 -8.40 -3.83
N MET A 63 -11.05 -8.53 -2.90
CA MET A 63 -10.40 -7.35 -2.31
C MET A 63 -9.58 -6.60 -3.34
N LEU A 64 -8.95 -7.32 -4.27
CA LEU A 64 -8.12 -6.69 -5.28
C LEU A 64 -8.91 -6.02 -6.40
N HIS A 65 -10.24 -6.20 -6.45
CA HIS A 65 -11.07 -5.45 -7.38
C HIS A 65 -11.09 -3.96 -7.01
N ASN A 66 -10.96 -3.65 -5.73
CA ASN A 66 -11.05 -2.27 -5.26
C ASN A 66 -9.76 -1.75 -4.63
N ASN A 67 -8.74 -2.59 -4.56
CA ASN A 67 -7.49 -2.22 -3.90
C ASN A 67 -6.32 -2.66 -4.76
N HIS A 68 -5.23 -1.93 -4.72
CA HIS A 68 -4.04 -2.24 -5.51
C HIS A 68 -3.26 -3.41 -4.94
N ALA A 69 -3.39 -3.64 -3.65
CA ALA A 69 -2.65 -4.69 -2.96
C ALA A 69 -3.38 -5.09 -1.69
N VAL A 70 -3.06 -6.28 -1.21
CA VAL A 70 -3.55 -6.79 0.08
C VAL A 70 -2.32 -7.24 0.84
N LEU A 71 -2.20 -6.84 2.09
CA LEU A 71 -1.07 -7.21 2.93
C LEU A 71 -1.43 -8.43 3.75
N VAL A 72 -0.52 -9.38 3.81
CA VAL A 72 -0.70 -10.58 4.63
C VAL A 72 0.02 -10.36 5.95
N LEU A 73 -0.70 -10.53 7.06
CA LEU A 73 -0.13 -10.33 8.38
C LEU A 73 -0.07 -11.63 9.15
N GLU A 74 1.06 -11.83 9.83
CA GLU A 74 1.19 -12.93 10.78
C GLU A 74 1.62 -12.33 12.09
N LYS A 75 0.88 -12.60 13.15
CA LYS A 75 1.18 -12.06 14.48
C LYS A 75 1.32 -10.55 14.48
N GLY A 76 0.48 -9.89 13.68
CA GLY A 76 0.43 -8.43 13.60
C GLY A 76 1.50 -7.80 12.73
N LYS A 77 2.33 -8.59 12.07
CA LYS A 77 3.40 -8.06 11.23
C LYS A 77 3.24 -8.52 9.79
N VAL A 78 3.68 -7.71 8.85
CA VAL A 78 3.58 -8.02 7.43
C VAL A 78 4.48 -9.19 7.08
N SER A 79 3.89 -10.25 6.54
CA SER A 79 4.65 -11.40 6.07
C SER A 79 4.61 -11.52 4.54
N GLY A 80 3.74 -10.78 3.88
CA GLY A 80 3.67 -10.80 2.42
C GLY A 80 2.76 -9.73 1.88
N VAL A 81 2.82 -9.55 0.57
CA VAL A 81 1.99 -8.59 -0.16
C VAL A 81 1.48 -9.29 -1.41
N ILE A 82 0.19 -9.17 -1.68
CA ILE A 82 -0.40 -9.76 -2.88
C ILE A 82 -0.96 -8.64 -3.74
N THR A 83 -0.64 -8.64 -5.02
CA THR A 83 -1.12 -7.63 -5.96
C THR A 83 -1.91 -8.30 -7.07
N LYS A 84 -2.62 -7.51 -7.88
CA LYS A 84 -3.31 -8.02 -9.06
C LYS A 84 -2.33 -8.72 -10.00
N HIS A 85 -1.14 -8.19 -10.12
CA HIS A 85 -0.13 -8.77 -10.99
C HIS A 85 0.22 -10.20 -10.56
N ASP A 86 0.31 -10.43 -9.25
CA ASP A 86 0.59 -11.75 -8.71
C ASP A 86 -0.51 -12.75 -9.08
N LEU A 87 -1.77 -12.32 -9.00
CA LEU A 87 -2.88 -13.18 -9.37
C LEU A 87 -2.87 -13.52 -10.84
N MET A 88 -2.58 -12.54 -11.68
CA MET A 88 -2.54 -12.77 -13.11
C MET A 88 -1.43 -13.76 -13.50
N SER A 89 -0.32 -13.72 -12.79
CA SER A 89 0.76 -14.67 -13.00
C SER A 89 0.37 -16.09 -12.65
N MET A 90 -0.54 -16.25 -11.71
CA MET A 90 -1.01 -17.58 -11.28
C MET A 90 -1.97 -18.21 -12.27
N ILE A 91 -2.60 -17.43 -13.10
CA ILE A 91 -3.61 -17.91 -14.04
C ILE A 91 -2.96 -18.50 -15.31
N VAL A 92 -1.79 -18.09 -15.64
CA VAL A 92 -1.12 -18.49 -16.88
C VAL A 92 -0.53 -19.91 -16.84
#